data_de634ff07c534a6a16e95bee71f4f1b9
#
_entry.id   de634ff07c534a6a16e95bee71f4f1b9
#
_cell.length_a   1.000
_cell.length_b   1.000
_cell.length_c   1.000
_cell.angle_alpha   90.00
_cell.angle_beta   90.00
_cell.angle_gamma   90.00
#
_symmetry.space_group_name_H-M   'P 1'
#
loop_
_entity.id
_entity.type
_entity.pdbx_description
1 polymer ?
#
loop_
_entity_poly.entity_id
_entity_poly.type
_entity_poly.pdbx_seq_one_letter_code
_entity_poly.pdbx_strand_id
1 'polypeptide(L)'
;MIIIGEKLNGSIPSVAKAIAEKDADLIRERARMQAEAGATYLDVCASVEEDVEVETLKWMIDLVQEVTDTPICVDSPSAKSCVAAIPFCKRPGLINSVSLEGDKIDTIFPVIADTDWECVALLCDNDGIPDSVERRMKIFFGIMEKAKQ
;
A
#
# COMPACT_ATOMS: atom_id res chain seq x y z
N MET A 1 -9.15 -12.25 -11.98
CA MET A 1 -9.58 -11.39 -10.84
C MET A 1 -8.33 -11.03 -10.07
N ILE A 2 -8.15 -9.76 -9.73
CA ILE A 2 -7.06 -9.31 -8.85
C ILE A 2 -7.58 -9.36 -7.40
N ILE A 3 -6.83 -10.02 -6.52
CA ILE A 3 -7.16 -10.16 -5.09
C ILE A 3 -6.01 -9.58 -4.28
N ILE A 4 -6.30 -8.60 -3.43
CA ILE A 4 -5.35 -8.01 -2.49
C ILE A 4 -5.64 -8.60 -1.11
N GLY A 5 -4.66 -9.28 -0.53
CA GLY A 5 -4.77 -9.86 0.82
C GLY A 5 -4.41 -8.84 1.89
N GLU A 6 -5.36 -8.43 2.75
CA GLU A 6 -5.23 -7.31 3.71
C GLU A 6 -5.08 -7.77 5.18
N LYS A 7 -4.46 -8.93 5.43
CA LYS A 7 -4.30 -9.44 6.81
C LYS A 7 -2.99 -9.05 7.49
N LEU A 8 -2.16 -8.24 6.81
CA LEU A 8 -0.89 -7.70 7.35
C LEU A 8 -1.04 -6.20 7.63
N ASN A 9 -2.12 -5.83 8.32
CA ASN A 9 -2.45 -4.44 8.64
C ASN A 9 -2.39 -4.22 10.15
N GLY A 10 -1.58 -3.26 10.59
CA GLY A 10 -1.39 -2.89 12.00
C GLY A 10 -2.66 -2.39 12.71
N SER A 11 -3.72 -2.06 11.98
CA SER A 11 -5.03 -1.79 12.60
C SER A 11 -5.72 -3.05 13.15
N ILE A 12 -5.26 -4.24 12.74
CA ILE A 12 -5.73 -5.53 13.27
C ILE A 12 -5.02 -5.80 14.61
N PRO A 13 -5.74 -5.98 15.73
CA PRO A 13 -5.12 -6.07 17.06
C PRO A 13 -4.00 -7.10 17.20
N SER A 14 -4.11 -8.27 16.55
CA SER A 14 -3.06 -9.29 16.57
C SER A 14 -1.82 -8.90 15.77
N VAL A 15 -1.98 -8.11 14.68
CA VAL A 15 -0.85 -7.58 13.90
C VAL A 15 -0.21 -6.41 14.64
N ALA A 16 -1.00 -5.50 15.22
CA ALA A 16 -0.48 -4.43 16.07
C ALA A 16 0.41 -4.98 17.20
N LYS A 17 -0.08 -6.03 17.87
CA LYS A 17 0.70 -6.72 18.91
C LYS A 17 1.99 -7.32 18.36
N ALA A 18 1.92 -8.02 17.21
CA ALA A 18 3.09 -8.60 16.57
C ALA A 18 4.13 -7.55 16.17
N ILE A 19 3.69 -6.39 15.68
CA ILE A 19 4.59 -5.26 15.37
C ILE A 19 5.28 -4.75 16.64
N ALA A 20 4.52 -4.54 17.71
CA ALA A 20 5.04 -4.03 18.98
C ALA A 20 6.04 -5.02 19.65
N GLU A 21 5.75 -6.31 19.59
CA GLU A 21 6.56 -7.36 20.20
C GLU A 21 7.64 -7.93 19.26
N LYS A 22 7.69 -7.46 18.01
CA LYS A 22 8.57 -8.00 16.94
C LYS A 22 8.37 -9.50 16.70
N ASP A 23 7.12 -9.96 16.78
CA ASP A 23 6.72 -11.34 16.48
C ASP A 23 6.75 -11.58 14.97
N ALA A 24 7.93 -11.96 14.49
CA ALA A 24 8.18 -12.23 13.07
C ALA A 24 7.41 -13.46 12.55
N ASP A 25 7.15 -14.43 13.40
CA ASP A 25 6.51 -15.67 12.98
C ASP A 25 5.05 -15.48 12.63
N LEU A 26 4.32 -14.63 13.37
CA LEU A 26 2.96 -14.27 13.04
C LEU A 26 2.87 -13.55 11.68
N ILE A 27 3.81 -12.63 11.40
CA ILE A 27 3.84 -11.91 10.10
C ILE A 27 4.09 -12.89 8.96
N ARG A 28 5.08 -13.79 9.08
CA ARG A 28 5.39 -14.83 8.08
C ARG A 28 4.22 -15.78 7.85
N GLU A 29 3.57 -16.24 8.92
CA GLU A 29 2.42 -17.14 8.83
C GLU A 29 1.29 -16.49 8.05
N ARG A 30 0.92 -15.26 8.38
CA ARG A 30 -0.14 -14.52 7.68
C ARG A 30 0.19 -14.25 6.22
N ALA A 31 1.43 -13.94 5.91
CA ALA A 31 1.87 -13.77 4.52
C ALA A 31 1.69 -15.07 3.74
N ARG A 32 2.15 -16.19 4.28
CA ARG A 32 2.05 -17.51 3.64
C ARG A 32 0.59 -17.91 3.42
N MET A 33 -0.25 -17.79 4.45
CA MET A 33 -1.68 -18.14 4.35
C MET A 33 -2.40 -17.39 3.23
N GLN A 34 -2.16 -16.09 3.10
CA GLN A 34 -2.80 -15.27 2.06
C GLN A 34 -2.27 -15.61 0.66
N ALA A 35 -0.97 -15.85 0.53
CA ALA A 35 -0.35 -16.25 -0.73
C ALA A 35 -0.89 -17.62 -1.19
N GLU A 36 -0.96 -18.61 -0.29
CA GLU A 36 -1.51 -19.94 -0.56
C GLU A 36 -3.01 -19.90 -0.90
N ALA A 37 -3.74 -18.94 -0.35
CA ALA A 37 -5.14 -18.69 -0.69
C ALA A 37 -5.33 -18.02 -2.07
N GLY A 38 -4.25 -17.67 -2.76
CA GLY A 38 -4.28 -17.13 -4.12
C GLY A 38 -4.37 -15.61 -4.20
N ALA A 39 -3.90 -14.88 -3.19
CA ALA A 39 -3.77 -13.42 -3.27
C ALA A 39 -2.80 -13.03 -4.40
N THR A 40 -3.21 -12.04 -5.21
CA THR A 40 -2.39 -11.47 -6.27
C THR A 40 -1.33 -10.52 -5.70
N TYR A 41 -1.71 -9.77 -4.67
CA TYR A 41 -0.85 -8.88 -3.89
C TYR A 41 -1.06 -9.12 -2.41
N LEU A 42 -0.03 -8.89 -1.60
CA LEU A 42 -0.13 -8.84 -0.15
C LEU A 42 0.01 -7.39 0.32
N ASP A 43 -1.07 -6.87 0.86
CA ASP A 43 -1.13 -5.52 1.43
C ASP A 43 -0.39 -5.48 2.76
N VAL A 44 0.58 -4.56 2.86
CA VAL A 44 1.42 -4.37 4.04
C VAL A 44 1.24 -2.94 4.54
N CYS A 45 0.54 -2.82 5.66
CA CYS A 45 0.23 -1.56 6.33
C CYS A 45 0.76 -1.59 7.76
N ALA A 46 1.68 -0.69 8.10
CA ALA A 46 2.27 -0.64 9.43
C ALA A 46 1.29 -0.10 10.49
N SER A 47 0.49 0.92 10.15
CA SER A 47 -0.44 1.63 11.05
C SER A 47 0.21 2.03 12.39
N VAL A 48 1.37 2.65 12.31
CA VAL A 48 2.16 3.17 13.43
C VAL A 48 2.42 4.66 13.25
N GLU A 49 3.07 5.30 14.22
CA GLU A 49 3.47 6.70 14.12
C GLU A 49 4.42 6.93 12.95
N GLU A 50 4.35 8.12 12.33
CA GLU A 50 5.05 8.47 11.09
C GLU A 50 6.57 8.31 11.19
N ASP A 51 7.16 8.62 12.34
CA ASP A 51 8.60 8.58 12.58
C ASP A 51 9.19 7.15 12.58
N VAL A 52 8.38 6.14 12.82
CA VAL A 52 8.77 4.72 12.83
C VAL A 52 8.12 3.90 11.69
N GLU A 53 7.28 4.53 10.87
CA GLU A 53 6.49 3.83 9.86
C GLU A 53 7.36 3.16 8.79
N VAL A 54 8.33 3.89 8.23
CA VAL A 54 9.18 3.39 7.14
C VAL A 54 10.04 2.21 7.60
N GLU A 55 10.58 2.26 8.83
CA GLU A 55 11.35 1.16 9.40
C GLU A 55 10.45 -0.07 9.66
N THR A 56 9.23 0.17 10.14
CA THR A 56 8.25 -0.90 10.39
C THR A 56 7.80 -1.54 9.08
N LEU A 57 7.51 -0.76 8.05
CA LEU A 57 7.19 -1.26 6.71
C LEU A 57 8.34 -2.13 6.17
N LYS A 58 9.58 -1.64 6.28
CA LYS A 58 10.75 -2.41 5.86
C LYS A 58 10.81 -3.76 6.55
N TRP A 59 10.68 -3.79 7.88
CA TRP A 59 10.70 -5.03 8.65
C TRP A 59 9.59 -5.99 8.22
N MET A 60 8.37 -5.51 8.04
CA MET A 60 7.24 -6.35 7.58
C MET A 60 7.46 -6.87 6.17
N ILE A 61 7.88 -6.01 5.23
CA ILE A 61 8.14 -6.37 3.83
C ILE A 61 9.22 -7.43 3.73
N ASP A 62 10.33 -7.27 4.46
CA ASP A 62 11.42 -8.24 4.49
C ASP A 62 10.90 -9.62 4.92
N LEU A 63 10.11 -9.71 6.01
CA LEU A 63 9.53 -10.95 6.50
C LEU A 63 8.56 -11.61 5.53
N VAL A 64 7.73 -10.81 4.86
CA VAL A 64 6.82 -11.31 3.82
C VAL A 64 7.61 -11.95 2.68
N GLN A 65 8.63 -11.27 2.22
CA GLN A 65 9.48 -11.71 1.10
C GLN A 65 10.42 -12.89 1.43
N GLU A 66 10.55 -13.26 2.69
CA GLU A 66 11.22 -14.50 3.11
C GLU A 66 10.38 -15.75 2.82
N VAL A 67 9.06 -15.63 2.78
CA VAL A 67 8.15 -16.78 2.76
C VAL A 67 7.29 -16.88 1.51
N THR A 68 7.23 -15.84 0.68
CA THR A 68 6.47 -15.86 -0.57
C THR A 68 7.06 -14.90 -1.60
N ASP A 69 6.84 -15.23 -2.86
CA ASP A 69 7.14 -14.36 -4.00
C ASP A 69 5.95 -13.49 -4.45
N THR A 70 4.83 -13.54 -3.74
CA THR A 70 3.66 -12.71 -4.03
C THR A 70 4.05 -11.23 -3.93
N PRO A 71 3.76 -10.39 -4.96
CA PRO A 71 4.10 -8.98 -4.93
C PRO A 71 3.48 -8.23 -3.75
N ILE A 72 4.19 -7.24 -3.25
CA ILE A 72 3.75 -6.39 -2.14
C ILE A 72 2.81 -5.30 -2.64
N CYS A 73 1.72 -5.06 -1.91
CA CYS A 73 0.96 -3.82 -1.95
C CYS A 73 1.41 -2.97 -0.76
N VAL A 74 2.11 -1.87 -1.03
CA VAL A 74 2.55 -0.94 0.02
C VAL A 74 1.38 -0.04 0.39
N ASP A 75 0.91 -0.14 1.64
CA ASP A 75 -0.19 0.66 2.16
C ASP A 75 0.28 1.64 3.23
N SER A 76 0.12 2.92 2.95
CA SER A 76 0.37 4.00 3.90
C SER A 76 -0.49 5.23 3.57
N PRO A 77 -0.98 5.96 4.59
CA PRO A 77 -1.59 7.27 4.40
C PRO A 77 -0.58 8.31 3.90
N SER A 78 0.72 8.09 4.13
CA SER A 78 1.81 8.98 3.72
C SER A 78 2.37 8.58 2.36
N ALA A 79 2.25 9.47 1.36
CA ALA A 79 2.86 9.27 0.05
C ALA A 79 4.39 9.11 0.13
N LYS A 80 5.03 9.83 1.06
CA LYS A 80 6.47 9.74 1.31
C LYS A 80 6.88 8.37 1.83
N SER A 81 6.09 7.80 2.75
CA SER A 81 6.32 6.44 3.27
C SER A 81 6.15 5.39 2.18
N CYS A 82 5.11 5.54 1.31
CA CYS A 82 4.94 4.67 0.15
C CYS A 82 6.18 4.69 -0.76
N VAL A 83 6.63 5.87 -1.14
CA VAL A 83 7.83 6.02 -2.00
C VAL A 83 9.08 5.46 -1.32
N ALA A 84 9.28 5.73 -0.02
CA ALA A 84 10.41 5.21 0.73
C ALA A 84 10.42 3.68 0.84
N ALA A 85 9.26 3.03 0.77
CA ALA A 85 9.14 1.57 0.87
C ALA A 85 9.40 0.83 -0.45
N ILE A 86 9.27 1.49 -1.60
CA ILE A 86 9.51 0.90 -2.93
C ILE A 86 10.84 0.15 -3.02
N PRO A 87 12.00 0.73 -2.58
CA PRO A 87 13.29 0.05 -2.67
C PRO A 87 13.41 -1.21 -1.80
N PHE A 88 12.52 -1.43 -0.84
CA PHE A 88 12.53 -2.65 -0.01
C PHE A 88 11.88 -3.84 -0.73
N CYS A 89 11.11 -3.58 -1.78
CA CYS A 89 10.41 -4.61 -2.53
C CYS A 89 11.32 -5.23 -3.61
N LYS A 90 11.44 -6.55 -3.62
CA LYS A 90 12.29 -7.28 -4.58
C LYS A 90 11.77 -7.23 -6.02
N ARG A 91 10.53 -6.86 -6.22
CA ARG A 91 9.86 -6.75 -7.53
C ARG A 91 8.81 -5.65 -7.51
N PRO A 92 8.40 -5.13 -8.68
CA PRO A 92 7.26 -4.22 -8.77
C PRO A 92 6.01 -4.81 -8.13
N GLY A 93 5.22 -3.96 -7.52
CA GLY A 93 4.00 -4.31 -6.80
C GLY A 93 2.93 -3.24 -6.99
N LEU A 94 2.18 -2.97 -5.93
CA LEU A 94 1.06 -2.05 -5.92
C LEU A 94 1.27 -0.99 -4.83
N ILE A 95 0.90 0.25 -5.10
CA ILE A 95 0.83 1.32 -4.10
C ILE A 95 -0.64 1.52 -3.69
N ASN A 96 -0.91 1.47 -2.42
CA ASN A 96 -2.21 1.76 -1.82
C ASN A 96 -2.08 3.02 -0.93
N SER A 97 -2.42 4.20 -1.39
CA SER A 97 -3.09 4.54 -2.62
C SER A 97 -2.73 5.96 -3.09
N VAL A 98 -3.16 6.31 -4.29
CA VAL A 98 -3.17 7.69 -4.75
C VAL A 98 -4.59 8.27 -4.72
N SER A 99 -4.72 9.58 -4.56
CA SER A 99 -5.98 10.33 -4.62
C SER A 99 -5.69 11.78 -4.96
N LEU A 100 -6.72 12.60 -5.17
CA LEU A 100 -6.57 14.06 -5.32
C LEU A 100 -6.43 14.79 -3.96
N GLU A 101 -6.09 14.06 -2.89
CA GLU A 101 -5.81 14.63 -1.57
C GLU A 101 -4.35 15.05 -1.47
N GLY A 102 -4.12 16.30 -1.05
CA GLY A 102 -2.78 16.83 -0.83
C GLY A 102 -1.88 16.69 -2.05
N ASP A 103 -0.69 16.16 -1.83
CA ASP A 103 0.37 15.98 -2.83
C ASP A 103 0.60 14.51 -3.24
N LYS A 104 -0.32 13.61 -2.90
CA LYS A 104 -0.13 12.15 -3.09
C LYS A 104 0.24 11.79 -4.53
N ILE A 105 -0.53 12.28 -5.50
CA ILE A 105 -0.26 11.99 -6.92
C ILE A 105 1.08 12.61 -7.36
N ASP A 106 1.32 13.86 -7.02
CA ASP A 106 2.51 14.59 -7.44
C ASP A 106 3.80 14.01 -6.77
N THR A 107 3.64 13.26 -5.66
CA THR A 107 4.73 12.55 -5.00
C THR A 107 4.95 11.15 -5.57
N ILE A 108 3.88 10.40 -5.85
CA ILE A 108 3.97 8.97 -6.20
C ILE A 108 4.15 8.77 -7.71
N PHE A 109 3.37 9.44 -8.56
CA PHE A 109 3.38 9.20 -10.00
C PHE A 109 4.75 9.37 -10.64
N PRO A 110 5.55 10.41 -10.34
CA PRO A 110 6.88 10.55 -10.94
C PRO A 110 7.85 9.40 -10.58
N VAL A 111 7.61 8.72 -9.45
CA VAL A 111 8.47 7.62 -8.99
C VAL A 111 8.11 6.31 -9.67
N ILE A 112 6.82 6.08 -9.94
CA ILE A 112 6.35 4.83 -10.55
C ILE A 112 6.19 4.93 -12.08
N ALA A 113 6.27 6.14 -12.64
CA ALA A 113 6.29 6.35 -14.07
C ALA A 113 7.42 5.53 -14.72
N ASP A 114 7.19 5.00 -15.91
CA ASP A 114 8.14 4.16 -16.64
C ASP A 114 8.63 2.90 -15.89
N THR A 115 7.86 2.46 -14.91
CA THR A 115 8.08 1.21 -14.15
C THR A 115 6.88 0.27 -14.29
N ASP A 116 7.04 -0.98 -13.81
CA ASP A 116 5.95 -1.95 -13.73
C ASP A 116 5.13 -1.85 -12.40
N TRP A 117 5.33 -0.77 -11.64
CA TRP A 117 4.51 -0.51 -10.45
C TRP A 117 3.11 -0.06 -10.86
N GLU A 118 2.12 -0.55 -10.14
CA GLU A 118 0.72 -0.15 -10.27
C GLU A 118 0.28 0.64 -9.02
N CYS A 119 -0.88 1.27 -9.07
CA CYS A 119 -1.46 1.92 -7.89
C CYS A 119 -2.98 1.79 -7.83
N VAL A 120 -3.51 1.74 -6.62
CA VAL A 120 -4.94 1.93 -6.34
C VAL A 120 -5.24 3.42 -6.38
N ALA A 121 -6.19 3.83 -7.20
CA ALA A 121 -6.68 5.21 -7.25
C ALA A 121 -7.99 5.35 -6.46
N LEU A 122 -7.92 5.98 -5.30
CA LEU A 122 -9.11 6.30 -4.51
C LEU A 122 -9.80 7.53 -5.09
N LEU A 123 -11.12 7.44 -5.26
CA LEU A 123 -11.93 8.54 -5.75
C LEU A 123 -12.30 9.49 -4.60
N CYS A 124 -11.28 10.13 -4.01
CA CYS A 124 -11.42 11.19 -3.01
C CYS A 124 -10.50 12.37 -3.35
N ASP A 125 -10.83 13.52 -2.78
CA ASP A 125 -10.12 14.77 -2.89
C ASP A 125 -10.03 15.46 -1.51
N ASN A 126 -9.53 16.69 -1.45
CA ASN A 126 -9.37 17.44 -0.19
C ASN A 126 -10.69 17.68 0.57
N ASP A 127 -11.83 17.55 -0.09
CA ASP A 127 -13.15 17.63 0.57
C ASP A 127 -13.63 16.24 1.06
N GLY A 128 -12.82 15.18 0.90
CA GLY A 128 -13.07 13.83 1.36
C GLY A 128 -13.78 12.94 0.33
N ILE A 129 -14.52 11.94 0.85
CA ILE A 129 -15.21 10.94 0.03
C ILE A 129 -16.41 11.59 -0.67
N PRO A 130 -16.53 11.48 -2.01
CA PRO A 130 -17.64 12.08 -2.76
C PRO A 130 -18.98 11.40 -2.45
N ASP A 131 -20.01 12.21 -2.34
CA ASP A 131 -21.39 11.80 -2.06
C ASP A 131 -22.24 11.59 -3.33
N SER A 132 -21.72 11.98 -4.51
CA SER A 132 -22.43 11.88 -5.79
C SER A 132 -21.60 11.20 -6.88
N VAL A 133 -22.28 10.70 -7.90
CA VAL A 133 -21.66 10.10 -9.09
C VAL A 133 -20.87 11.16 -9.87
N GLU A 134 -21.46 12.34 -10.04
CA GLU A 134 -20.83 13.46 -10.76
C GLU A 134 -19.49 13.84 -10.14
N ARG A 135 -19.43 13.93 -8.81
CA ARG A 135 -18.19 14.25 -8.10
C ARG A 135 -17.17 13.12 -8.21
N ARG A 136 -17.60 11.86 -8.13
CA ARG A 136 -16.71 10.69 -8.35
C ARG A 136 -16.10 10.72 -9.75
N MET A 137 -16.90 10.99 -10.77
CA MET A 137 -16.43 11.07 -12.16
C MET A 137 -15.46 12.23 -12.35
N LYS A 138 -15.72 13.39 -11.74
CA LYS A 138 -14.80 14.52 -11.76
C LYS A 138 -13.43 14.16 -11.17
N ILE A 139 -13.42 13.50 -10.02
CA ILE A 139 -12.18 13.03 -9.39
C ILE A 139 -11.47 12.01 -10.27
N PHE A 140 -12.20 11.03 -10.82
CA PHE A 140 -11.65 10.04 -11.73
C PHE A 140 -10.93 10.69 -12.92
N PHE A 141 -11.58 11.62 -13.60
CA PHE A 141 -10.97 12.33 -14.73
C PHE A 141 -9.78 13.19 -14.31
N GLY A 142 -9.82 13.80 -13.12
CA GLY A 142 -8.69 14.55 -12.56
C GLY A 142 -7.47 13.67 -12.33
N ILE A 143 -7.65 12.46 -11.76
CA ILE A 143 -6.58 11.48 -11.58
C ILE A 143 -6.04 11.03 -12.95
N MET A 144 -6.92 10.71 -13.90
CA MET A 144 -6.53 10.26 -15.25
C MET A 144 -5.78 11.33 -16.04
N GLU A 145 -6.08 12.61 -15.83
CA GLU A 145 -5.35 13.71 -16.45
C GLU A 145 -3.92 13.82 -15.89
N LYS A 146 -3.76 13.70 -14.58
CA LYS A 146 -2.45 13.65 -13.91
C LYS A 146 -1.61 12.44 -14.36
N ALA A 147 -2.23 11.30 -14.57
CA ALA A 147 -1.54 10.08 -15.02
C ALA A 147 -1.01 10.15 -16.47
N LYS A 148 -1.38 11.19 -17.24
CA LYS A 148 -0.90 11.40 -18.62
C LYS A 148 0.27 12.35 -18.72
N GLN A 149 0.60 13.04 -17.64
CA GLN A 149 1.70 14.02 -17.58
C GLN A 149 3.04 13.35 -17.33
#